data_e0885b9823c3f8b5dd0f788d152530ab
#
_entry.id   e0885b9823c3f8b5dd0f788d152530ab
#
_cell.length_a   1.000
_cell.length_b   1.000
_cell.length_c   1.000
_cell.angle_alpha   90.00
_cell.angle_beta   90.00
_cell.angle_gamma   90.00
#
_symmetry.space_group_name_H-M   'P 1'
#
loop_
_entity.id
_entity.type
_entity.pdbx_description
1 polymer ?
#
loop_
_entity_poly.entity_id
_entity_poly.type
_entity_poly.pdbx_seq_one_letter_code
_entity_poly.pdbx_strand_id
1 'polypeptide(L)'
;MASAKSSVADDKPFRVLCLDGGGMRGVYQAAYLATFAGRVAKQLNMADAALDIGTAFDLIVGTSTGGIVASALAKGIPLQGVQDLYSEYGSKIFPYQRLRSTPIIGNYLIRNFGFGLRKGERALREALSMKLGTTTMGDVMAKRSIALA
;
A
#
# COMPACT_ATOMS: atom_id res chain seq x y z
N MET A 1 -10.01 7.69 -53.04
CA MET A 1 -10.69 7.06 -51.90
C MET A 1 -9.63 6.47 -50.98
N ALA A 2 -9.29 7.20 -49.95
CA ALA A 2 -8.29 6.76 -48.95
C ALA A 2 -9.02 5.91 -47.91
N SER A 3 -8.66 4.62 -47.84
CA SER A 3 -9.14 3.68 -46.83
C SER A 3 -8.57 4.08 -45.49
N ALA A 4 -9.38 4.58 -44.58
CA ALA A 4 -9.05 4.77 -43.18
C ALA A 4 -8.78 3.39 -42.56
N LYS A 5 -7.52 3.03 -42.34
CA LYS A 5 -7.17 1.92 -41.46
C LYS A 5 -7.66 2.28 -40.06
N SER A 6 -8.76 1.69 -39.64
CA SER A 6 -9.16 1.60 -38.25
C SER A 6 -8.03 0.90 -37.50
N SER A 7 -7.27 1.67 -36.71
CA SER A 7 -6.40 1.08 -35.72
C SER A 7 -7.29 0.39 -34.69
N VAL A 8 -7.35 -0.94 -34.74
CA VAL A 8 -7.86 -1.74 -33.64
C VAL A 8 -7.03 -1.33 -32.43
N ALA A 9 -7.61 -0.54 -31.53
CA ALA A 9 -7.02 -0.24 -30.24
C ALA A 9 -6.75 -1.60 -29.59
N ASP A 10 -5.51 -1.77 -29.11
CA ASP A 10 -5.08 -2.97 -28.39
C ASP A 10 -6.03 -3.10 -27.17
N ASP A 11 -6.99 -4.04 -27.27
CA ASP A 11 -8.10 -4.20 -26.32
C ASP A 11 -7.62 -4.87 -25.03
N LYS A 12 -6.48 -4.41 -24.54
CA LYS A 12 -5.87 -4.88 -23.31
C LYS A 12 -6.64 -4.28 -22.13
N PRO A 13 -7.17 -5.12 -21.24
CA PRO A 13 -7.94 -4.65 -20.09
C PRO A 13 -7.08 -3.78 -19.19
N PHE A 14 -7.57 -2.59 -18.82
CA PHE A 14 -6.96 -1.71 -17.84
C PHE A 14 -7.23 -2.24 -16.42
N ARG A 15 -6.18 -2.62 -15.70
CA ARG A 15 -6.27 -3.29 -14.41
C ARG A 15 -6.02 -2.32 -13.27
N VAL A 16 -6.97 -2.24 -12.34
CA VAL A 16 -6.92 -1.35 -11.19
C VAL A 16 -6.92 -2.16 -9.90
N LEU A 17 -5.99 -1.87 -9.01
CA LEU A 17 -5.99 -2.38 -7.65
C LEU A 17 -6.43 -1.27 -6.69
N CYS A 18 -7.53 -1.50 -5.95
CA CYS A 18 -8.00 -0.59 -4.91
C CYS A 18 -7.74 -1.19 -3.52
N LEU A 19 -7.12 -0.40 -2.65
CA LEU A 19 -6.72 -0.80 -1.30
C LEU A 19 -7.37 0.11 -0.26
N ASP A 20 -8.28 -0.44 0.53
CA ASP A 20 -8.99 0.30 1.57
C ASP A 20 -8.10 0.63 2.76
N GLY A 21 -8.38 1.76 3.38
CA GLY A 21 -7.79 2.16 4.65
C GLY A 21 -8.40 1.44 5.85
N GLY A 22 -7.88 1.74 7.01
CA GLY A 22 -8.45 1.27 8.28
C GLY A 22 -7.44 0.82 9.32
N GLY A 23 -6.36 1.58 9.52
CA GLY A 23 -5.36 1.32 10.54
C GLY A 23 -4.66 -0.01 10.32
N MET A 24 -4.66 -0.90 11.30
CA MET A 24 -4.00 -2.21 11.20
C MET A 24 -4.55 -3.14 10.10
N ARG A 25 -5.69 -2.84 9.48
CA ARG A 25 -6.18 -3.61 8.32
C ARG A 25 -5.21 -3.59 7.12
N GLY A 26 -4.38 -2.55 7.01
CA GLY A 26 -3.32 -2.50 6.01
C GLY A 26 -2.31 -3.66 6.12
N VAL A 27 -2.04 -4.12 7.35
CA VAL A 27 -1.19 -5.32 7.58
C VAL A 27 -1.83 -6.56 6.98
N TYR A 28 -3.15 -6.73 7.21
CA TYR A 28 -3.89 -7.86 6.64
C TYR A 28 -3.85 -7.85 5.12
N GLN A 29 -4.03 -6.70 4.48
CA GLN A 29 -3.94 -6.56 3.03
C GLN A 29 -2.56 -6.92 2.52
N ALA A 30 -1.50 -6.42 3.16
CA ALA A 30 -0.12 -6.76 2.80
C ALA A 30 0.16 -8.26 2.95
N ALA A 31 -0.29 -8.88 4.04
CA ALA A 31 -0.14 -10.31 4.29
C ALA A 31 -0.91 -11.17 3.28
N TYR A 32 -2.15 -10.77 2.95
CA TYR A 32 -2.97 -11.43 1.95
C TYR A 32 -2.31 -11.40 0.58
N LEU A 33 -1.89 -10.22 0.13
CA LEU A 33 -1.23 -10.04 -1.16
C LEU A 33 0.12 -10.77 -1.23
N ALA A 34 0.90 -10.78 -0.15
CA ALA A 34 2.14 -11.55 -0.07
C ALA A 34 1.90 -13.05 -0.20
N THR A 35 0.88 -13.55 0.50
CA THR A 35 0.49 -14.98 0.41
C THR A 35 0.00 -15.34 -1.00
N PHE A 36 -0.79 -14.45 -1.61
CA PHE A 36 -1.26 -14.63 -2.98
C PHE A 36 -0.08 -14.67 -3.96
N ALA A 37 0.88 -13.71 -3.85
CA ALA A 37 2.09 -13.69 -4.66
C ALA A 37 2.87 -15.00 -4.56
N GLY A 38 3.11 -15.47 -3.33
CA GLY A 38 3.84 -16.71 -3.12
C GLY A 38 3.15 -17.93 -3.74
N ARG A 39 1.81 -17.99 -3.70
CA ARG A 39 1.05 -19.08 -4.36
C ARG A 39 1.18 -19.03 -5.88
N VAL A 40 1.06 -17.84 -6.46
CA VAL A 40 1.20 -17.65 -7.91
C VAL A 40 2.63 -17.97 -8.36
N ALA A 41 3.64 -17.48 -7.62
CA ALA A 41 5.04 -17.77 -7.90
C ALA A 41 5.33 -19.29 -7.93
N LYS A 42 4.78 -20.03 -6.96
CA LYS A 42 4.88 -21.50 -6.94
C LYS A 42 4.23 -22.17 -8.14
N GLN A 43 3.05 -21.72 -8.54
CA GLN A 43 2.36 -22.25 -9.73
C GLN A 43 3.15 -21.98 -11.02
N LEU A 44 3.86 -20.86 -11.07
CA LEU A 44 4.70 -20.48 -12.22
C LEU A 44 6.14 -21.02 -12.15
N ASN A 45 6.46 -21.84 -11.15
CA ASN A 45 7.81 -22.33 -10.86
C ASN A 45 8.85 -21.19 -10.73
N MET A 46 8.43 -20.05 -10.20
CA MET A 46 9.28 -18.88 -9.91
C MET A 46 9.72 -18.90 -8.45
N ALA A 47 10.86 -18.29 -8.14
CA ALA A 47 11.22 -18.00 -6.75
C ALA A 47 10.22 -17.00 -6.14
N ASP A 48 9.80 -17.21 -4.89
CA ASP A 48 8.78 -16.38 -4.21
C ASP A 48 9.11 -14.87 -4.22
N ALA A 49 10.40 -14.52 -4.15
CA ALA A 49 10.88 -13.12 -4.21
C ALA A 49 10.82 -12.50 -5.61
N ALA A 50 10.61 -13.29 -6.66
CA ALA A 50 10.66 -12.82 -8.05
C ALA A 50 9.32 -12.21 -8.51
N LEU A 51 8.21 -12.47 -7.82
CA LEU A 51 6.89 -11.99 -8.24
C LEU A 51 6.59 -10.61 -7.65
N ASP A 52 6.70 -9.59 -8.48
CA ASP A 52 6.30 -8.23 -8.17
C ASP A 52 4.84 -8.00 -8.56
N ILE A 53 3.94 -8.09 -7.58
CA ILE A 53 2.48 -7.90 -7.80
C ILE A 53 2.17 -6.51 -8.36
N GLY A 54 2.93 -5.48 -7.99
CA GLY A 54 2.68 -4.12 -8.46
C GLY A 54 2.66 -4.02 -9.98
N THR A 55 3.49 -4.81 -10.67
CA THR A 55 3.54 -4.81 -12.14
C THR A 55 2.34 -5.46 -12.82
N ALA A 56 1.48 -6.13 -12.06
CA ALA A 56 0.25 -6.73 -12.61
C ALA A 56 -0.87 -5.71 -12.82
N PHE A 57 -0.71 -4.46 -12.35
CA PHE A 57 -1.73 -3.42 -12.39
C PHE A 57 -1.23 -2.17 -13.10
N ASP A 58 -2.14 -1.51 -13.82
CA ASP A 58 -1.89 -0.26 -14.53
C ASP A 58 -2.11 0.95 -13.61
N LEU A 59 -3.01 0.81 -12.62
CA LEU A 59 -3.30 1.81 -11.59
C LEU A 59 -3.43 1.13 -10.23
N ILE A 60 -2.78 1.72 -9.21
CA ILE A 60 -2.95 1.31 -7.83
C ILE A 60 -3.49 2.50 -7.03
N VAL A 61 -4.63 2.31 -6.37
CA VAL A 61 -5.32 3.32 -5.57
C VAL A 61 -5.33 2.88 -4.12
N GLY A 62 -5.03 3.79 -3.20
CA GLY A 62 -5.02 3.44 -1.79
C GLY A 62 -5.45 4.59 -0.87
N THR A 63 -6.29 4.28 0.13
CA THR A 63 -6.73 5.24 1.15
C THR A 63 -6.06 4.96 2.49
N SER A 64 -5.48 5.98 3.14
CA SER A 64 -4.86 5.85 4.47
C SER A 64 -3.78 4.75 4.48
N THR A 65 -3.92 3.72 5.33
CA THR A 65 -3.00 2.57 5.39
C THR A 65 -2.97 1.74 4.10
N GLY A 66 -4.08 1.71 3.34
CA GLY A 66 -4.10 1.17 1.98
C GLY A 66 -3.18 1.96 1.03
N GLY A 67 -3.08 3.28 1.19
CA GLY A 67 -2.14 4.13 0.47
C GLY A 67 -0.67 3.79 0.75
N ILE A 68 -0.34 3.34 1.97
CA ILE A 68 1.01 2.86 2.30
C ILE A 68 1.34 1.58 1.53
N VAL A 69 0.42 0.63 1.51
CA VAL A 69 0.57 -0.61 0.74
C VAL A 69 0.63 -0.32 -0.76
N ALA A 70 -0.23 0.58 -1.26
CA ALA A 70 -0.23 1.02 -2.66
C ALA A 70 1.12 1.64 -3.07
N SER A 71 1.65 2.53 -2.25
CA SER A 71 2.96 3.18 -2.48
C SER A 71 4.11 2.17 -2.49
N ALA A 72 4.08 1.20 -1.57
CA ALA A 72 5.07 0.13 -1.52
C ALA A 72 5.03 -0.73 -2.79
N LEU A 73 3.84 -1.17 -3.20
CA LEU A 73 3.63 -1.94 -4.43
C LEU A 73 4.07 -1.16 -5.67
N ALA A 74 3.65 0.10 -5.80
CA ALA A 74 4.00 0.94 -6.93
C ALA A 74 5.52 1.16 -7.02
N LYS A 75 6.22 1.24 -5.89
CA LYS A 75 7.68 1.35 -5.83
C LYS A 75 8.40 0.02 -6.06
N GLY A 76 7.72 -1.12 -5.96
CA GLY A 76 8.32 -2.46 -6.01
C GLY A 76 8.97 -2.91 -4.72
N ILE A 77 8.51 -2.39 -3.58
CA ILE A 77 8.95 -2.84 -2.27
C ILE A 77 8.27 -4.18 -1.97
N PRO A 78 9.02 -5.21 -1.55
CA PRO A 78 8.43 -6.48 -1.14
C PRO A 78 7.39 -6.28 -0.02
N LEU A 79 6.24 -6.94 -0.13
CA LEU A 79 5.15 -6.84 0.83
C LEU A 79 5.54 -7.28 2.25
N GLN A 80 6.53 -8.15 2.37
CA GLN A 80 7.14 -8.48 3.66
C GLN A 80 7.69 -7.24 4.35
N GLY A 81 8.36 -6.35 3.62
CA GLY A 81 8.86 -5.08 4.17
C GLY A 81 7.76 -4.16 4.69
N VAL A 82 6.53 -4.24 4.15
CA VAL A 82 5.36 -3.54 4.68
C VAL A 82 4.87 -4.18 5.97
N GLN A 83 4.83 -5.52 6.05
CA GLN A 83 4.48 -6.25 7.28
C GLN A 83 5.47 -5.93 8.41
N ASP A 84 6.76 -5.93 8.10
CA ASP A 84 7.82 -5.62 9.06
C ASP A 84 7.69 -4.19 9.60
N LEU A 85 7.38 -3.23 8.72
CA LEU A 85 7.12 -1.84 9.12
C LEU A 85 5.98 -1.76 10.15
N TYR A 86 4.87 -2.46 9.90
CA TYR A 86 3.75 -2.47 10.84
C TYR A 86 4.05 -3.24 12.12
N SER A 87 4.84 -4.31 12.05
CA SER A 87 5.26 -5.09 13.22
C SER A 87 6.15 -4.25 14.14
N GLU A 88 7.08 -3.50 13.57
CA GLU A 88 8.05 -2.68 14.31
C GLU A 88 7.45 -1.35 14.80
N TYR A 89 6.71 -0.66 13.95
CA TYR A 89 6.22 0.69 14.22
C TYR A 89 4.72 0.76 14.52
N GLY A 90 3.97 -0.31 14.34
CA GLY A 90 2.51 -0.30 14.45
C GLY A 90 1.99 0.21 15.81
N SER A 91 2.63 -0.16 16.92
CA SER A 91 2.27 0.33 18.25
C SER A 91 2.58 1.83 18.45
N LYS A 92 3.57 2.36 17.76
CA LYS A 92 3.94 3.79 17.79
C LYS A 92 3.05 4.60 16.85
N ILE A 93 2.69 4.05 15.69
CA ILE A 93 1.81 4.69 14.71
C ILE A 93 0.37 4.71 15.22
N PHE A 94 -0.07 3.64 15.89
CA PHE A 94 -1.44 3.48 16.40
C PHE A 94 -1.49 3.30 17.92
N PRO A 95 -1.00 4.26 18.73
CA PRO A 95 -0.83 4.09 20.18
C PRO A 95 -2.13 3.85 20.95
N TYR A 96 -3.29 4.17 20.36
CA TYR A 96 -4.59 4.12 21.04
C TYR A 96 -5.47 2.93 20.67
N GLN A 97 -4.98 1.95 19.93
CA GLN A 97 -5.80 0.76 19.62
C GLN A 97 -6.23 -0.02 20.86
N ARG A 98 -5.41 -0.03 21.91
CA ARG A 98 -5.75 -0.65 23.21
C ARG A 98 -6.85 0.09 23.99
N LEU A 99 -6.95 1.42 23.83
CA LEU A 99 -7.94 2.26 24.51
C LEU A 99 -9.32 2.21 23.86
N ARG A 100 -9.42 1.69 22.65
CA ARG A 100 -10.70 1.53 21.93
C ARG A 100 -11.61 0.45 22.53
N SER A 101 -11.10 -0.35 23.46
CA SER A 101 -11.88 -1.35 24.21
C SER A 101 -12.77 -0.72 25.30
N THR A 102 -12.58 0.59 25.62
CA THR A 102 -13.43 1.34 26.56
C THR A 102 -14.20 2.41 25.78
N PRO A 103 -15.50 2.16 25.46
CA PRO A 103 -16.20 2.95 24.44
C PRO A 103 -16.53 4.41 24.84
N ILE A 104 -16.51 4.77 26.11
CA ILE A 104 -16.96 6.09 26.57
C ILE A 104 -15.80 7.05 26.81
N ILE A 105 -14.74 6.63 27.49
CA ILE A 105 -13.63 7.51 27.91
C ILE A 105 -12.60 7.68 26.78
N GLY A 106 -12.34 6.62 26.03
CA GLY A 106 -11.36 6.65 24.93
C GLY A 106 -11.74 7.60 23.80
N ASN A 107 -13.01 7.62 23.40
CA ASN A 107 -13.51 8.48 22.32
C ASN A 107 -13.49 9.97 22.70
N TYR A 108 -13.78 10.29 23.95
CA TYR A 108 -13.79 11.68 24.45
C TYR A 108 -12.37 12.27 24.55
N LEU A 109 -11.40 11.49 25.02
CA LEU A 109 -10.00 11.90 25.15
C LEU A 109 -9.31 12.07 23.80
N ILE A 110 -9.55 11.16 22.85
CA ILE A 110 -8.96 11.23 21.52
C ILE A 110 -9.51 12.44 20.75
N ARG A 111 -10.80 12.74 20.88
CA ARG A 111 -11.47 13.83 20.17
C ARG A 111 -11.10 15.22 20.70
N ASN A 112 -10.86 15.37 22.01
CA ASN A 112 -10.62 16.68 22.64
C ASN A 112 -9.12 17.01 22.82
N PHE A 113 -8.23 16.05 22.89
CA PHE A 113 -6.84 16.32 23.26
C PHE A 113 -5.78 16.16 22.14
N GLY A 114 -6.08 15.64 20.98
CA GLY A 114 -5.18 15.65 19.81
C GLY A 114 -3.72 15.21 20.01
N PHE A 115 -3.29 15.04 21.27
CA PHE A 115 -1.89 14.85 21.68
C PHE A 115 -1.23 13.58 21.13
N GLY A 116 -2.02 12.56 20.88
CA GLY A 116 -1.50 11.30 20.39
C GLY A 116 -1.35 11.22 18.88
N LEU A 117 -2.14 12.00 18.15
CA LEU A 117 -2.12 12.02 16.70
C LEU A 117 -0.77 12.51 16.16
N ARG A 118 -0.17 13.53 16.79
CA ARG A 118 1.14 14.07 16.40
C ARG A 118 2.29 13.08 16.59
N LYS A 119 2.23 12.26 17.66
CA LYS A 119 3.25 11.21 17.89
C LYS A 119 3.15 10.10 16.85
N GLY A 120 1.94 9.65 16.56
CA GLY A 120 1.67 8.66 15.52
C GLY A 120 2.07 9.16 14.13
N GLU A 121 1.79 10.42 13.82
CA GLU A 121 2.19 11.05 12.56
C GLU A 121 3.71 11.09 12.37
N ARG A 122 4.47 11.47 13.42
CA ARG A 122 5.94 11.48 13.35
C ARG A 122 6.50 10.09 13.15
N ALA A 123 6.03 9.11 13.90
CA ALA A 123 6.46 7.72 13.78
C ALA A 123 6.14 7.15 12.38
N LEU A 124 4.96 7.49 11.84
CA LEU A 124 4.57 7.10 10.48
C LEU A 124 5.47 7.76 9.43
N ARG A 125 5.70 9.06 9.55
CA ARG A 125 6.56 9.82 8.62
C ARG A 125 8.00 9.26 8.62
N GLU A 126 8.55 8.97 9.78
CA GLU A 126 9.88 8.39 9.93
C GLU A 126 9.94 6.99 9.29
N ALA A 127 9.00 6.12 9.60
CA ALA A 127 8.92 4.78 9.05
C ALA A 127 8.76 4.79 7.51
N LEU A 128 7.92 5.70 6.97
CA LEU A 128 7.75 5.86 5.54
C LEU A 128 9.00 6.43 4.87
N SER A 129 9.65 7.43 5.49
CA SER A 129 10.90 8.00 4.96
C SER A 129 12.00 6.96 4.83
N MET A 130 12.12 6.06 5.81
CA MET A 130 13.09 4.97 5.74
C MET A 130 12.81 3.97 4.62
N LYS A 131 11.56 3.66 4.34
CA LYS A 131 11.17 2.65 3.33
C LYS A 131 10.95 3.25 1.94
N LEU A 132 10.30 4.40 1.85
CA LEU A 132 9.99 5.06 0.57
C LEU A 132 11.09 6.04 0.12
N GLY A 133 11.88 6.58 1.05
CA GLY A 133 12.90 7.57 0.75
C GLY A 133 12.29 8.84 0.15
N THR A 134 12.99 9.43 -0.84
CA THR A 134 12.57 10.66 -1.55
C THR A 134 11.90 10.38 -2.90
N THR A 135 11.50 9.14 -3.17
CA THR A 135 10.86 8.75 -4.44
C THR A 135 9.51 9.45 -4.60
N THR A 136 9.31 10.11 -5.72
CA THR A 136 8.05 10.77 -6.07
C THR A 136 7.13 9.85 -6.89
N MET A 137 5.84 10.20 -6.97
CA MET A 137 4.89 9.50 -7.86
C MET A 137 5.35 9.54 -9.33
N GLY A 138 5.92 10.69 -9.77
CA GLY A 138 6.47 10.84 -11.11
C GLY A 138 7.62 9.87 -11.39
N ASP A 139 8.50 9.65 -10.41
CA ASP A 139 9.60 8.69 -10.54
C ASP A 139 9.08 7.24 -10.69
N VAL A 140 8.02 6.91 -9.96
CA VAL A 140 7.37 5.59 -10.06
C VAL A 140 6.75 5.40 -11.44
N MET A 141 5.98 6.36 -11.92
CA MET A 141 5.37 6.31 -13.26
C MET A 141 6.43 6.17 -14.36
N ALA A 142 7.49 6.97 -14.29
CA ALA A 142 8.56 6.95 -15.29
C ALA A 142 9.31 5.61 -15.34
N LYS A 143 9.53 4.97 -14.18
CA LYS A 143 10.29 3.73 -14.08
C LYS A 143 9.47 2.46 -14.30
N ARG A 144 8.21 2.47 -13.91
CA ARG A 144 7.40 1.24 -13.80
C ARG A 144 6.11 1.26 -14.60
N SER A 145 5.77 2.39 -15.22
CA SER A 145 4.50 2.59 -15.95
C SER A 145 3.25 2.25 -15.12
N ILE A 146 3.32 2.48 -13.79
CA ILE A 146 2.23 2.25 -12.84
C ILE A 146 1.77 3.61 -12.34
N ALA A 147 0.48 3.93 -12.48
CA ALA A 147 -0.11 5.10 -11.85
C ALA A 147 -0.46 4.81 -10.38
N LEU A 148 -0.29 5.83 -9.52
CA LEU A 148 -0.61 5.78 -8.10
C LEU A 148 -1.57 6.92 -7.76
N ALA A 149 -2.66 6.62 -7.05
CA ALA A 149 -3.65 7.59 -6.59
C ALA A 149 -4.14 7.31 -5.15
#